data_2ec2d54ea937c31eefc2f5c5565df954
#
_entry.id   2ec2d54ea937c31eefc2f5c5565df954
#
_cell.length_a   1.000
_cell.length_b   1.000
_cell.length_c   1.000
_cell.angle_alpha   90.00
_cell.angle_beta   90.00
_cell.angle_gamma   90.00
#
_symmetry.space_group_name_H-M   'P 1'
#
loop_
_entity.id
_entity.type
_entity.pdbx_description
1 polymer ?
#
loop_
_entity_poly.entity_id
_entity_poly.type
_entity_poly.pdbx_seq_one_letter_code
_entity_poly.pdbx_strand_id
1 'polypeptide(L)'
;MEFYRQTSQYTGAAAALLMALHAKHPEEWPLDREHEFHIWTHSANLPTRSSSIYALALIARKAGMSTHVVVGEREYDYPDYRFKRYKKIEIDEAKYTSKLYAKRAREEGIPLEEREFTLQEVKQHLENQALILLRVNAGVLRERKATSKYVLVRAYIQGEYIIMDPEQGEMRIPEDEMQEAFETLITKKKRDHRMVILK
;
A
#
# COMPACT_ATOMS: atom_id res chain seq x y z
N MET A 1 -17.29 4.64 4.21
CA MET A 1 -16.59 3.76 3.24
C MET A 1 -16.91 2.33 3.59
N GLU A 2 -17.28 1.52 2.62
CA GLU A 2 -17.61 0.12 2.84
C GLU A 2 -16.34 -0.72 3.03
N PHE A 3 -16.40 -1.72 3.92
CA PHE A 3 -15.27 -2.59 4.23
C PHE A 3 -15.28 -3.83 3.34
N TYR A 4 -14.12 -4.18 2.81
CA TYR A 4 -13.88 -5.43 2.11
C TYR A 4 -12.72 -6.20 2.75
N ARG A 5 -12.99 -7.43 3.18
CA ARG A 5 -11.98 -8.32 3.76
C ARG A 5 -11.19 -9.01 2.65
N GLN A 6 -9.85 -8.91 2.70
CA GLN A 6 -8.99 -9.67 1.80
C GLN A 6 -9.31 -11.17 1.82
N THR A 7 -9.35 -11.80 0.66
CA THR A 7 -9.68 -13.23 0.55
C THR A 7 -8.45 -14.13 0.56
N SER A 8 -7.24 -13.57 0.50
CA SER A 8 -5.96 -14.27 0.55
C SER A 8 -4.93 -13.49 1.38
N GLN A 9 -3.99 -14.19 1.99
CA GLN A 9 -2.88 -13.58 2.74
C GLN A 9 -1.95 -12.68 1.90
N TYR A 10 -2.06 -12.71 0.57
CA TYR A 10 -1.22 -11.95 -0.37
C TYR A 10 -1.90 -10.71 -0.92
N THR A 11 -3.22 -10.66 -0.89
CA THR A 11 -4.03 -9.68 -1.60
C THR A 11 -4.35 -8.43 -0.78
N GLY A 12 -3.78 -8.28 0.43
CA GLY A 12 -4.09 -7.16 1.31
C GLY A 12 -3.92 -5.78 0.67
N ALA A 13 -2.84 -5.56 -0.08
CA ALA A 13 -2.65 -4.28 -0.79
C ALA A 13 -3.69 -4.08 -1.91
N ALA A 14 -4.09 -5.15 -2.58
CA ALA A 14 -5.14 -5.11 -3.59
C ALA A 14 -6.51 -4.80 -2.98
N ALA A 15 -6.85 -5.47 -1.87
CA ALA A 15 -8.10 -5.21 -1.15
C ALA A 15 -8.16 -3.78 -0.58
N ALA A 16 -7.02 -3.24 -0.08
CA ALA A 16 -6.95 -1.85 0.36
C ALA A 16 -7.20 -0.87 -0.81
N LEU A 17 -6.61 -1.12 -1.97
CA LEU A 17 -6.87 -0.30 -3.16
C LEU A 17 -8.30 -0.48 -3.66
N LEU A 18 -8.84 -1.71 -3.66
CA LEU A 18 -10.22 -1.98 -4.08
C LEU A 18 -11.23 -1.16 -3.27
N MET A 19 -11.05 -1.06 -1.94
CA MET A 19 -11.91 -0.21 -1.11
C MET A 19 -11.85 1.27 -1.50
N ALA A 20 -10.68 1.77 -1.90
CA ALA A 20 -10.52 3.15 -2.38
C ALA A 20 -11.21 3.36 -3.75
N LEU A 21 -11.06 2.41 -4.68
CA LEU A 21 -11.69 2.45 -6.00
C LEU A 21 -13.21 2.35 -5.91
N HIS A 22 -13.71 1.42 -5.10
CA HIS A 22 -15.13 1.28 -4.82
C HIS A 22 -15.76 2.56 -4.25
N ALA A 23 -15.08 3.23 -3.33
CA ALA A 23 -15.59 4.47 -2.74
C ALA A 23 -15.77 5.59 -3.79
N LYS A 24 -15.04 5.55 -4.90
CA LYS A 24 -15.10 6.52 -6.00
C LYS A 24 -16.06 6.06 -7.11
N HIS A 25 -16.01 4.79 -7.47
CA HIS A 25 -16.71 4.20 -8.61
C HIS A 25 -17.29 2.82 -8.22
N PRO A 26 -18.35 2.76 -7.38
CA PRO A 26 -18.86 1.51 -6.82
C PRO A 26 -19.37 0.52 -7.89
N GLU A 27 -19.95 1.02 -8.98
CA GLU A 27 -20.47 0.17 -10.06
C GLU A 27 -19.36 -0.47 -10.90
N GLU A 28 -18.22 0.22 -11.05
CA GLU A 28 -17.09 -0.27 -11.85
C GLU A 28 -16.14 -1.17 -11.02
N TRP A 29 -16.13 -0.96 -9.72
CA TRP A 29 -15.24 -1.65 -8.77
C TRP A 29 -16.02 -2.25 -7.60
N PRO A 30 -16.89 -3.23 -7.85
CA PRO A 30 -17.60 -3.94 -6.78
C PRO A 30 -16.63 -4.62 -5.81
N LEU A 31 -17.04 -4.69 -4.54
CA LEU A 31 -16.25 -5.30 -3.47
C LEU A 31 -16.34 -6.83 -3.51
N ASP A 32 -15.66 -7.44 -4.45
CA ASP A 32 -15.67 -8.88 -4.65
C ASP A 32 -14.27 -9.46 -4.91
N ARG A 33 -14.21 -10.77 -4.93
CA ARG A 33 -12.96 -11.51 -5.10
C ARG A 33 -12.38 -11.37 -6.52
N GLU A 34 -13.20 -11.19 -7.51
CA GLU A 34 -12.75 -11.05 -8.90
C GLU A 34 -11.95 -9.77 -9.06
N HIS A 35 -12.48 -8.63 -8.57
CA HIS A 35 -11.81 -7.34 -8.62
C HIS A 35 -10.58 -7.29 -7.69
N GLU A 36 -10.64 -7.92 -6.51
CA GLU A 36 -9.45 -8.08 -5.65
C GLU A 36 -8.32 -8.81 -6.40
N PHE A 37 -8.63 -9.94 -7.04
CA PHE A 37 -7.64 -10.72 -7.79
C PHE A 37 -7.21 -10.04 -9.08
N HIS A 38 -8.10 -9.31 -9.75
CA HIS A 38 -7.74 -8.46 -10.88
C HIS A 38 -6.65 -7.46 -10.48
N ILE A 39 -6.85 -6.71 -9.39
CA ILE A 39 -5.84 -5.77 -8.88
C ILE A 39 -4.55 -6.51 -8.50
N TRP A 40 -4.66 -7.62 -7.77
CA TRP A 40 -3.48 -8.36 -7.32
C TRP A 40 -2.63 -8.90 -8.47
N THR A 41 -3.23 -9.56 -9.45
CA THR A 41 -2.52 -10.14 -10.60
C THR A 41 -1.85 -9.08 -11.46
N HIS A 42 -2.44 -7.88 -11.58
CA HIS A 42 -1.88 -6.76 -12.33
C HIS A 42 -0.89 -5.90 -11.51
N SER A 43 -0.77 -6.14 -10.20
CA SER A 43 0.17 -5.41 -9.34
C SER A 43 1.31 -6.27 -8.77
N ALA A 44 1.26 -7.59 -8.91
CA ALA A 44 2.24 -8.48 -8.32
C ALA A 44 3.64 -8.28 -8.92
N ASN A 45 4.65 -8.18 -8.06
CA ASN A 45 6.06 -8.24 -8.44
C ASN A 45 6.46 -9.71 -8.70
N LEU A 46 6.05 -10.24 -9.83
CA LEU A 46 6.34 -11.63 -10.18
C LEU A 46 7.85 -11.91 -10.24
N PRO A 47 8.28 -13.11 -9.84
CA PRO A 47 7.47 -14.25 -9.38
C PRO A 47 7.07 -14.19 -7.89
N THR A 48 7.39 -13.12 -7.16
CA THR A 48 6.92 -12.95 -5.78
C THR A 48 5.43 -12.63 -5.73
N ARG A 49 4.84 -12.73 -4.54
CA ARG A 49 3.41 -12.46 -4.32
C ARG A 49 3.14 -11.06 -3.78
N SER A 50 4.17 -10.22 -3.67
CA SER A 50 4.04 -8.85 -3.17
C SER A 50 3.50 -7.93 -4.27
N SER A 51 2.57 -7.05 -3.94
CA SER A 51 2.13 -6.00 -4.87
C SER A 51 3.16 -4.87 -4.96
N SER A 52 3.40 -4.40 -6.18
CA SER A 52 4.17 -3.19 -6.45
C SER A 52 3.34 -1.95 -6.15
N ILE A 53 3.90 -1.01 -5.41
CA ILE A 53 3.25 0.29 -5.16
C ILE A 53 3.02 1.05 -6.47
N TYR A 54 3.95 0.97 -7.41
CA TYR A 54 3.84 1.62 -8.72
C TYR A 54 2.71 1.04 -9.56
N ALA A 55 2.54 -0.29 -9.52
CA ALA A 55 1.44 -0.94 -10.23
C ALA A 55 0.08 -0.64 -9.59
N LEU A 56 0.00 -0.58 -8.25
CA LEU A 56 -1.21 -0.13 -7.56
C LEU A 56 -1.59 1.29 -7.97
N ALA A 57 -0.61 2.21 -8.04
CA ALA A 57 -0.85 3.58 -8.53
C ALA A 57 -1.29 3.62 -10.01
N LEU A 58 -0.71 2.77 -10.87
CA LEU A 58 -1.13 2.64 -12.27
C LEU A 58 -2.58 2.19 -12.41
N ILE A 59 -3.01 1.22 -11.60
CA ILE A 59 -4.39 0.74 -11.60
C ILE A 59 -5.33 1.87 -11.15
N ALA A 60 -5.00 2.57 -10.06
CA ALA A 60 -5.79 3.69 -9.58
C ALA A 60 -5.87 4.83 -10.62
N ARG A 61 -4.76 5.14 -11.31
CA ARG A 61 -4.72 6.14 -12.38
C ARG A 61 -5.63 5.77 -13.54
N LYS A 62 -5.59 4.51 -13.97
CA LYS A 62 -6.46 3.99 -15.04
C LYS A 62 -7.93 3.98 -14.66
N ALA A 63 -8.23 3.81 -13.38
CA ALA A 63 -9.58 3.94 -12.82
C ALA A 63 -10.02 5.41 -12.60
N GLY A 64 -9.29 6.40 -13.13
CA GLY A 64 -9.69 7.81 -13.10
C GLY A 64 -9.29 8.58 -11.85
N MET A 65 -8.52 7.98 -10.92
CA MET A 65 -8.04 8.70 -9.74
C MET A 65 -6.77 9.51 -10.05
N SER A 66 -6.64 10.70 -9.49
CA SER A 66 -5.35 11.38 -9.42
C SER A 66 -4.46 10.64 -8.43
N THR A 67 -3.24 10.30 -8.87
CA THR A 67 -2.32 9.47 -8.09
C THR A 67 -0.95 10.11 -7.97
N HIS A 68 -0.33 10.02 -6.79
CA HIS A 68 1.03 10.45 -6.53
C HIS A 68 1.70 9.41 -5.62
N VAL A 69 2.92 9.00 -5.93
CA VAL A 69 3.67 7.97 -5.19
C VAL A 69 4.87 8.60 -4.52
N VAL A 70 5.01 8.35 -3.22
CA VAL A 70 6.21 8.71 -2.44
C VAL A 70 6.80 7.44 -1.83
N VAL A 71 8.10 7.24 -2.00
CA VAL A 71 8.85 6.08 -1.50
C VAL A 71 10.17 6.53 -0.87
N GLY A 72 10.55 5.93 0.25
CA GLY A 72 11.88 6.17 0.84
C GLY A 72 13.01 5.68 -0.08
N GLU A 73 12.80 4.53 -0.72
CA GLU A 73 13.76 3.95 -1.68
C GLU A 73 13.03 3.58 -2.98
N ARG A 74 13.54 4.06 -4.12
CA ARG A 74 12.98 3.76 -5.44
C ARG A 74 13.14 2.28 -5.79
N GLU A 75 14.32 1.74 -5.55
CA GLU A 75 14.59 0.34 -5.74
C GLU A 75 14.13 -0.45 -4.53
N TYR A 76 13.16 -1.34 -4.74
CA TYR A 76 12.70 -2.19 -3.68
C TYR A 76 13.75 -3.26 -3.39
N ASP A 77 14.46 -3.11 -2.27
CA ASP A 77 15.40 -4.13 -1.82
C ASP A 77 14.64 -5.24 -1.06
N TYR A 78 14.60 -6.42 -1.68
CA TYR A 78 14.10 -7.64 -1.04
C TYR A 78 15.26 -8.23 -0.23
N PRO A 79 15.31 -8.07 1.11
CA PRO A 79 16.38 -8.71 1.89
C PRO A 79 16.24 -10.22 1.77
N ASP A 80 17.22 -10.87 1.14
CA ASP A 80 17.24 -12.31 0.79
C ASP A 80 16.86 -13.22 1.95
N TYR A 81 17.33 -12.91 3.18
CA TYR A 81 17.06 -13.69 4.38
C TYR A 81 15.57 -13.69 4.80
N ARG A 82 14.73 -12.78 4.27
CA ARG A 82 13.29 -12.68 4.58
C ARG A 82 12.44 -13.49 3.63
N PHE A 83 13.01 -13.87 2.50
CA PHE A 83 12.32 -14.62 1.47
C PHE A 83 12.88 -16.04 1.34
N LYS A 84 12.93 -16.77 2.45
CA LYS A 84 13.37 -18.21 2.45
C LYS A 84 12.63 -19.09 1.45
N ARG A 85 11.50 -18.62 0.92
CA ARG A 85 10.67 -19.32 -0.07
C ARG A 85 11.02 -18.99 -1.51
N TYR A 86 11.86 -17.97 -1.75
CA TYR A 86 12.23 -17.52 -3.08
C TYR A 86 13.73 -17.65 -3.27
N LYS A 87 14.12 -18.11 -4.46
CA LYS A 87 15.51 -18.15 -4.89
C LYS A 87 16.00 -16.74 -5.23
N LYS A 88 17.32 -16.52 -5.22
CA LYS A 88 17.91 -15.22 -5.55
C LYS A 88 17.44 -14.72 -6.93
N ILE A 89 17.42 -15.61 -7.94
CA ILE A 89 16.96 -15.26 -9.27
C ILE A 89 15.51 -14.76 -9.31
N GLU A 90 14.62 -15.38 -8.52
CA GLU A 90 13.21 -14.95 -8.42
C GLU A 90 13.09 -13.56 -7.77
N ILE A 91 14.00 -13.24 -6.83
CA ILE A 91 14.07 -11.92 -6.20
C ILE A 91 14.57 -10.89 -7.22
N ASP A 92 15.58 -11.22 -8.01
CA ASP A 92 16.13 -10.33 -9.03
C ASP A 92 15.10 -10.07 -10.15
N GLU A 93 14.32 -11.07 -10.56
CA GLU A 93 13.19 -10.93 -11.47
C GLU A 93 12.07 -10.05 -10.90
N ALA A 94 11.76 -10.19 -9.60
CA ALA A 94 10.78 -9.33 -8.93
C ALA A 94 11.25 -7.88 -8.83
N LYS A 95 12.56 -7.63 -8.60
CA LYS A 95 13.15 -6.29 -8.68
C LYS A 95 13.01 -5.70 -10.08
N TYR A 96 13.31 -6.49 -11.11
CA TYR A 96 13.14 -6.07 -12.49
C TYR A 96 11.68 -5.72 -12.83
N THR A 97 10.74 -6.58 -12.41
CA THR A 97 9.30 -6.33 -12.58
C THR A 97 8.88 -5.02 -11.89
N SER A 98 9.38 -4.76 -10.68
CA SER A 98 9.12 -3.50 -9.97
C SER A 98 9.65 -2.28 -10.73
N LYS A 99 10.86 -2.38 -11.35
CA LYS A 99 11.42 -1.31 -12.18
C LYS A 99 10.58 -1.05 -13.44
N LEU A 100 10.04 -2.10 -14.06
CA LEU A 100 9.12 -1.95 -15.21
C LEU A 100 7.84 -1.20 -14.81
N TYR A 101 7.25 -1.51 -13.66
CA TYR A 101 6.08 -0.77 -13.16
C TYR A 101 6.42 0.68 -12.87
N ALA A 102 7.56 0.96 -12.25
CA ALA A 102 7.99 2.35 -12.00
C ALA A 102 8.22 3.14 -13.30
N LYS A 103 8.77 2.49 -14.34
CA LYS A 103 8.93 3.09 -15.66
C LYS A 103 7.56 3.44 -16.26
N ARG A 104 6.64 2.47 -16.31
CA ARG A 104 5.27 2.68 -16.82
C ARG A 104 4.51 3.77 -16.07
N ALA A 105 4.66 3.82 -14.74
CA ALA A 105 4.04 4.85 -13.93
C ALA A 105 4.50 6.28 -14.33
N ARG A 106 5.80 6.44 -14.64
CA ARG A 106 6.32 7.73 -15.17
C ARG A 106 5.78 8.03 -16.56
N GLU A 107 5.73 7.04 -17.45
CA GLU A 107 5.19 7.18 -18.80
C GLU A 107 3.71 7.60 -18.78
N GLU A 108 2.93 7.14 -17.79
CA GLU A 108 1.55 7.56 -17.54
C GLU A 108 1.44 8.91 -16.77
N GLY A 109 2.55 9.60 -16.56
CA GLY A 109 2.58 10.91 -15.91
C GLY A 109 2.25 10.88 -14.41
N ILE A 110 2.42 9.74 -13.73
CA ILE A 110 2.25 9.66 -12.28
C ILE A 110 3.49 10.28 -11.61
N PRO A 111 3.33 11.30 -10.75
CA PRO A 111 4.43 11.83 -9.96
C PRO A 111 5.01 10.74 -9.06
N LEU A 112 6.34 10.51 -9.16
CA LEU A 112 7.08 9.55 -8.35
C LEU A 112 8.20 10.28 -7.62
N GLU A 113 8.08 10.39 -6.31
CA GLU A 113 9.09 10.99 -5.45
C GLU A 113 9.87 9.92 -4.68
N GLU A 114 11.20 10.05 -4.67
CA GLU A 114 12.09 9.24 -3.84
C GLU A 114 12.62 10.11 -2.72
N ARG A 115 12.01 10.00 -1.58
CA ARG A 115 12.36 10.73 -0.35
C ARG A 115 11.68 10.14 0.86
N GLU A 116 12.20 10.42 2.02
CA GLU A 116 11.48 10.19 3.27
C GLU A 116 10.30 11.17 3.39
N PHE A 117 9.30 10.74 4.15
CA PHE A 117 8.14 11.53 4.52
C PHE A 117 7.71 11.20 5.95
N THR A 118 6.84 12.00 6.52
CA THR A 118 6.37 11.88 7.91
C THR A 118 4.87 11.62 7.98
N LEU A 119 4.40 11.18 9.13
CA LEU A 119 2.95 11.09 9.39
C LEU A 119 2.27 12.48 9.39
N GLN A 120 3.01 13.56 9.66
CA GLN A 120 2.47 14.92 9.51
C GLN A 120 2.11 15.23 8.05
N GLU A 121 2.93 14.78 7.09
CA GLU A 121 2.62 14.91 5.67
C GLU A 121 1.39 14.06 5.29
N VAL A 122 1.28 12.86 5.83
CA VAL A 122 0.08 12.02 5.64
C VAL A 122 -1.19 12.77 6.13
N LYS A 123 -1.14 13.42 7.30
CA LYS A 123 -2.26 14.23 7.82
C LYS A 123 -2.63 15.36 6.86
N GLN A 124 -1.65 16.11 6.35
CA GLN A 124 -1.89 17.20 5.39
C GLN A 124 -2.61 16.71 4.12
N HIS A 125 -2.27 15.53 3.63
CA HIS A 125 -2.99 14.94 2.49
C HIS A 125 -4.41 14.53 2.85
N LEU A 126 -4.64 13.97 4.05
CA LEU A 126 -5.98 13.61 4.53
C LEU A 126 -6.88 14.84 4.72
N GLU A 127 -6.33 15.96 5.22
CA GLU A 127 -7.04 17.25 5.32
C GLU A 127 -7.49 17.76 3.96
N ASN A 128 -6.72 17.45 2.90
CA ASN A 128 -7.06 17.74 1.51
C ASN A 128 -7.90 16.62 0.84
N GLN A 129 -8.63 15.86 1.64
CA GLN A 129 -9.58 14.81 1.22
C GLN A 129 -8.97 13.68 0.37
N ALA A 130 -7.66 13.48 0.47
CA ALA A 130 -7.01 12.33 -0.17
C ALA A 130 -7.24 11.05 0.65
N LEU A 131 -7.29 9.92 -0.04
CA LEU A 131 -7.11 8.60 0.55
C LEU A 131 -5.63 8.21 0.43
N ILE A 132 -5.07 7.59 1.45
CA ILE A 132 -3.65 7.22 1.45
C ILE A 132 -3.50 5.71 1.59
N LEU A 133 -2.98 5.08 0.54
CA LEU A 133 -2.51 3.70 0.68
C LEU A 133 -1.13 3.74 1.33
N LEU A 134 -1.06 3.45 2.62
CA LEU A 134 0.14 3.60 3.45
C LEU A 134 0.72 2.24 3.83
N ARG A 135 2.04 2.12 3.72
CA ARG A 135 2.78 0.95 4.18
C ARG A 135 3.18 1.12 5.64
N VAL A 136 2.78 0.17 6.48
CA VAL A 136 3.03 0.19 7.93
C VAL A 136 3.48 -1.17 8.45
N ASN A 137 3.99 -1.21 9.67
CA ASN A 137 4.10 -2.44 10.43
C ASN A 137 2.75 -2.79 11.04
N ALA A 138 1.90 -3.48 10.27
CA ALA A 138 0.57 -3.89 10.71
C ALA A 138 0.59 -4.86 11.92
N GLY A 139 1.74 -5.38 12.29
CA GLY A 139 1.86 -6.19 13.51
C GLY A 139 1.66 -5.36 14.79
N VAL A 140 2.00 -4.08 14.78
CA VAL A 140 1.67 -3.14 15.87
C VAL A 140 0.15 -2.99 15.95
N LEU A 141 -0.48 -2.57 14.87
CA LEU A 141 -1.93 -2.32 14.79
C LEU A 141 -2.80 -3.55 15.10
N ARG A 142 -2.25 -4.74 15.02
CA ARG A 142 -2.94 -6.02 15.19
C ARG A 142 -2.49 -6.79 16.44
N GLU A 143 -1.65 -6.19 17.28
CA GLU A 143 -1.03 -6.83 18.46
C GLU A 143 -0.41 -8.20 18.13
N ARG A 144 0.32 -8.28 17.02
CA ARG A 144 0.89 -9.52 16.48
C ARG A 144 2.35 -9.34 16.09
N LYS A 145 2.95 -10.42 15.63
CA LYS A 145 4.31 -10.40 15.08
C LYS A 145 4.44 -9.35 13.97
N ALA A 146 5.50 -8.55 14.04
CA ALA A 146 5.80 -7.50 13.08
C ALA A 146 5.66 -7.98 11.62
N THR A 147 4.83 -7.32 10.83
CA THR A 147 4.58 -7.61 9.43
C THR A 147 4.35 -6.32 8.63
N SER A 148 5.02 -6.21 7.49
CA SER A 148 4.83 -5.06 6.58
C SER A 148 3.58 -5.30 5.74
N LYS A 149 2.61 -4.38 5.79
CA LYS A 149 1.37 -4.41 5.02
C LYS A 149 0.98 -3.00 4.55
N TYR A 150 0.13 -2.94 3.55
CA TYR A 150 -0.57 -1.71 3.20
C TYR A 150 -1.93 -1.67 3.89
N VAL A 151 -2.26 -0.50 4.41
CA VAL A 151 -3.58 -0.14 4.92
C VAL A 151 -4.09 1.08 4.15
N LEU A 152 -5.39 1.27 4.08
CA LEU A 152 -5.98 2.48 3.50
C LEU A 152 -6.30 3.45 4.64
N VAL A 153 -5.61 4.58 4.68
CA VAL A 153 -5.87 5.66 5.65
C VAL A 153 -6.86 6.62 4.99
N ARG A 154 -8.00 6.88 5.65
CA ARG A 154 -9.07 7.70 5.08
C ARG A 154 -9.31 9.03 5.78
N ALA A 155 -8.89 9.18 7.03
CA ALA A 155 -9.05 10.40 7.80
C ALA A 155 -8.12 10.46 9.01
N TYR A 156 -7.92 11.66 9.53
CA TYR A 156 -7.35 11.91 10.84
C TYR A 156 -8.33 12.81 11.60
N ILE A 157 -8.85 12.35 12.74
CA ILE A 157 -9.91 13.03 13.50
C ILE A 157 -9.60 12.89 14.99
N GLN A 158 -9.54 14.03 15.69
CA GLN A 158 -9.39 14.07 17.16
C GLN A 158 -8.20 13.26 17.71
N GLY A 159 -7.05 13.29 17.02
CA GLY A 159 -5.85 12.58 17.46
C GLY A 159 -5.78 11.12 17.01
N GLU A 160 -6.73 10.65 16.21
CA GLU A 160 -6.79 9.28 15.73
C GLU A 160 -6.77 9.19 14.20
N TYR A 161 -6.02 8.24 13.67
CA TYR A 161 -6.11 7.84 12.26
C TYR A 161 -7.26 6.85 12.07
N ILE A 162 -8.11 7.13 11.09
CA ILE A 162 -9.17 6.20 10.68
C ILE A 162 -8.64 5.42 9.48
N ILE A 163 -8.43 4.13 9.70
CA ILE A 163 -7.88 3.23 8.68
C ILE A 163 -8.86 2.14 8.31
N MET A 164 -8.73 1.65 7.07
CA MET A 164 -9.34 0.40 6.61
C MET A 164 -8.23 -0.63 6.50
N ASP A 165 -8.14 -1.52 7.48
CA ASP A 165 -7.23 -2.66 7.43
C ASP A 165 -7.90 -3.82 6.68
N PRO A 166 -7.32 -4.34 5.59
CA PRO A 166 -7.95 -5.39 4.79
C PRO A 166 -8.22 -6.71 5.53
N GLU A 167 -7.61 -6.90 6.70
CA GLU A 167 -7.80 -8.10 7.53
C GLU A 167 -8.75 -7.86 8.71
N GLN A 168 -8.67 -6.67 9.33
CA GLN A 168 -9.36 -6.36 10.59
C GLN A 168 -10.62 -5.51 10.41
N GLY A 169 -10.69 -4.71 9.37
CA GLY A 169 -11.80 -3.78 9.14
C GLY A 169 -11.44 -2.32 9.39
N GLU A 170 -12.44 -1.51 9.66
CA GLU A 170 -12.25 -0.13 10.07
C GLU A 170 -11.67 -0.09 11.49
N MET A 171 -10.58 0.64 11.66
CA MET A 171 -9.92 0.83 12.94
C MET A 171 -9.68 2.32 13.20
N ARG A 172 -9.75 2.70 14.47
CA ARG A 172 -9.32 4.00 14.98
C ARG A 172 -8.01 3.80 15.71
N ILE A 173 -6.96 4.39 15.19
CA ILE A 173 -5.59 4.19 15.68
C ILE A 173 -5.10 5.51 16.29
N PRO A 174 -4.79 5.53 17.59
CA PRO A 174 -4.17 6.67 18.23
C PRO A 174 -2.88 7.08 17.52
N GLU A 175 -2.53 8.36 17.59
CA GLU A 175 -1.37 8.91 16.87
C GLU A 175 -0.07 8.26 17.28
N ASP A 176 0.13 7.98 18.57
CA ASP A 176 1.32 7.32 19.11
C ASP A 176 1.46 5.88 18.61
N GLU A 177 0.37 5.12 18.54
CA GLU A 177 0.35 3.77 18.01
C GLU A 177 0.64 3.76 16.49
N MET A 178 0.06 4.70 15.73
CA MET A 178 0.37 4.85 14.31
C MET A 178 1.83 5.25 14.11
N GLN A 179 2.39 6.10 14.97
CA GLN A 179 3.80 6.47 14.94
C GLN A 179 4.68 5.24 15.18
N GLU A 180 4.36 4.39 16.17
CA GLU A 180 5.08 3.14 16.39
C GLU A 180 4.99 2.22 15.18
N ALA A 181 3.81 2.07 14.58
CA ALA A 181 3.61 1.23 13.38
C ALA A 181 4.42 1.75 12.18
N PHE A 182 4.59 3.05 12.07
CA PHE A 182 5.38 3.70 11.03
C PHE A 182 6.88 3.51 11.26
N GLU A 183 7.42 3.90 12.41
CA GLU A 183 8.84 3.82 12.73
C GLU A 183 9.39 2.38 12.77
N THR A 184 8.62 1.45 13.33
CA THR A 184 9.03 0.05 13.43
C THR A 184 9.00 -0.67 12.09
N LEU A 185 8.43 -0.08 11.05
CA LEU A 185 8.57 -0.55 9.68
C LEU A 185 10.04 -0.56 9.25
N ILE A 186 10.78 0.52 9.51
CA ILE A 186 12.22 0.62 9.22
C ILE A 186 13.02 -0.23 10.20
N THR A 187 12.85 0.00 11.50
CA THR A 187 13.73 -0.57 12.53
C THR A 187 13.57 -2.08 12.71
N LYS A 188 12.32 -2.57 12.75
CA LYS A 188 12.03 -4.01 12.94
C LYS A 188 11.85 -4.79 11.63
N LYS A 189 11.35 -4.13 10.57
CA LYS A 189 11.08 -4.81 9.29
C LYS A 189 12.12 -4.52 8.22
N LYS A 190 12.97 -3.50 8.40
CA LYS A 190 13.95 -3.01 7.41
C LYS A 190 13.29 -2.80 6.05
N ARG A 191 12.16 -2.08 6.07
CA ARG A 191 11.38 -1.70 4.91
C ARG A 191 11.24 -0.18 4.90
N ASP A 192 11.45 0.43 3.75
CA ASP A 192 11.25 1.84 3.53
C ASP A 192 9.78 2.24 3.67
N HIS A 193 9.54 3.51 3.98
CA HIS A 193 8.21 4.08 3.96
C HIS A 193 7.72 4.24 2.52
N ARG A 194 6.45 3.94 2.30
CA ARG A 194 5.79 4.06 0.98
C ARG A 194 4.36 4.49 1.13
N MET A 195 3.93 5.43 0.31
CA MET A 195 2.51 5.79 0.19
C MET A 195 2.10 6.04 -1.26
N VAL A 196 0.82 5.80 -1.54
CA VAL A 196 0.12 6.34 -2.71
C VAL A 196 -0.94 7.29 -2.21
N ILE A 197 -0.89 8.51 -2.70
CA ILE A 197 -1.89 9.55 -2.47
C ILE A 197 -2.92 9.41 -3.59
N LEU A 198 -4.20 9.25 -3.23
CA LEU A 198 -5.32 9.00 -4.11
C LEU A 198 -6.37 10.11 -3.96
N LYS A 199 -6.76 10.76 -5.10
CA LYS A 199 -7.78 11.82 -5.13
C LYS A 199 -8.79 11.61 -6.24
#